data_d7460073239adafccab0fbcd287d019b
#
_entry.id   d7460073239adafccab0fbcd287d019b
#
_cell.length_a   1.000
_cell.length_b   1.000
_cell.length_c   1.000
_cell.angle_alpha   90.00
_cell.angle_beta   90.00
_cell.angle_gamma   90.00
#
_symmetry.space_group_name_H-M   'P 1'
#
loop_
_entity.id
_entity.type
_entity.pdbx_description
1 polymer ?
#
loop_
_entity_poly.entity_id
_entity_poly.type
_entity_poly.pdbx_seq_one_letter_code
_entity_poly.pdbx_strand_id
1 'polypeptide(L)'
;NIIFQSPSAVINFDQINLIEDKRIIAMGPGTSNQLRKHSYVAEIPDKEYSSEGIINLLNKSEITGKTLVIKGEGGLSIISEYLNSASFKTDELNAYTRQKFESYGDIKKQFSDSDFVIFSSALSVEIYFKHIHNDQETLKFLAVSERIVDVIKSYKRESKVIDYFSNDLVNEIKLTLT
;
A
#
# COMPACT_ATOMS: atom_id res chain seq x y z
N ASN A 1 3.40 -2.58 -20.73
CA ASN A 1 3.48 -1.85 -19.46
C ASN A 1 3.49 -2.82 -18.29
N ILE A 2 4.16 -2.47 -17.20
CA ILE A 2 4.16 -3.25 -15.96
C ILE A 2 3.82 -2.31 -14.80
N ILE A 3 2.80 -2.68 -14.01
CA ILE A 3 2.31 -1.88 -12.88
C ILE A 3 2.52 -2.68 -11.60
N PHE A 4 3.30 -2.16 -10.67
CA PHE A 4 3.49 -2.74 -9.34
C PHE A 4 2.61 -2.04 -8.31
N GLN A 5 1.70 -2.78 -7.67
CA GLN A 5 0.77 -2.22 -6.69
C GLN A 5 1.35 -2.06 -5.28
N SER A 6 2.52 -2.64 -4.98
CA SER A 6 3.13 -2.53 -3.65
C SER A 6 4.62 -2.86 -3.66
N PRO A 7 5.39 -2.43 -2.64
CA PRO A 7 6.77 -2.86 -2.47
C PRO A 7 6.92 -4.39 -2.40
N SER A 8 5.96 -5.08 -1.73
CA SER A 8 5.95 -6.54 -1.65
C SER A 8 5.77 -7.21 -3.01
N ALA A 9 5.02 -6.59 -3.93
CA ALA A 9 4.88 -7.09 -5.29
C ALA A 9 6.22 -7.05 -6.04
N VAL A 10 7.05 -6.03 -5.80
CA VAL A 10 8.40 -5.96 -6.38
C VAL A 10 9.33 -7.01 -5.78
N ILE A 11 9.32 -7.15 -4.44
CA ILE A 11 10.20 -8.09 -3.71
C ILE A 11 9.95 -9.54 -4.12
N ASN A 12 8.68 -9.90 -4.37
CA ASN A 12 8.28 -11.27 -4.68
C ASN A 12 8.06 -11.53 -6.17
N PHE A 13 8.53 -10.62 -7.03
CA PHE A 13 8.48 -10.82 -8.48
C PHE A 13 9.81 -11.38 -8.99
N ASP A 14 9.91 -12.70 -9.12
CA ASP A 14 11.15 -13.41 -9.47
C ASP A 14 11.73 -13.03 -10.84
N GLN A 15 10.89 -12.52 -11.75
CA GLN A 15 11.29 -12.16 -13.11
C GLN A 15 11.64 -10.67 -13.26
N ILE A 16 12.11 -10.04 -12.20
CA ILE A 16 12.42 -8.60 -12.19
C ILE A 16 13.44 -8.21 -13.29
N ASN A 17 14.35 -9.10 -13.66
CA ASN A 17 15.35 -8.83 -14.71
C ASN A 17 14.79 -8.84 -16.14
N LEU A 18 13.52 -9.23 -16.33
CA LEU A 18 12.89 -9.30 -17.65
C LEU A 18 12.11 -8.03 -18.03
N ILE A 19 12.16 -7.00 -17.18
CA ILE A 19 11.36 -5.78 -17.36
C ILE A 19 12.18 -4.57 -17.86
N GLU A 20 13.44 -4.74 -18.22
CA GLU A 20 14.38 -3.66 -18.55
C GLU A 20 13.84 -2.70 -19.63
N ASP A 21 13.25 -3.22 -20.69
CA ASP A 21 12.72 -2.41 -21.80
C ASP A 21 11.23 -2.07 -21.66
N LYS A 22 10.65 -2.20 -20.47
CA LYS A 22 9.23 -1.98 -20.25
C LYS A 22 8.98 -0.62 -19.60
N ARG A 23 7.84 -0.02 -19.93
CA ARG A 23 7.30 1.08 -19.14
C ARG A 23 6.89 0.55 -17.79
N ILE A 24 7.50 1.05 -16.72
CA ILE A 24 7.29 0.61 -15.35
C ILE A 24 6.54 1.69 -14.59
N ILE A 25 5.45 1.30 -13.93
CA ILE A 25 4.63 2.18 -13.12
C ILE A 25 4.55 1.59 -11.70
N ALA A 26 4.75 2.43 -10.70
CA ALA A 26 4.66 2.05 -9.30
C ALA A 26 3.48 2.76 -8.63
N MET A 27 2.76 2.07 -7.75
CA MET A 27 1.63 2.64 -7.00
C MET A 27 2.00 3.91 -6.25
N GLY A 28 3.23 4.02 -5.77
CA GLY A 28 3.69 5.18 -5.03
C GLY A 28 5.17 5.12 -4.67
N PRO A 29 5.67 6.07 -3.84
CA PRO A 29 7.09 6.23 -3.53
C PRO A 29 7.75 4.98 -2.94
N GLY A 30 7.07 4.28 -2.02
CA GLY A 30 7.59 3.06 -1.41
C GLY A 30 7.86 1.95 -2.43
N THR A 31 6.95 1.78 -3.40
CA THR A 31 7.10 0.81 -4.50
C THR A 31 8.20 1.23 -5.46
N SER A 32 8.26 2.53 -5.82
CA SER A 32 9.31 3.08 -6.66
C SER A 32 10.70 2.95 -6.02
N ASN A 33 10.82 3.20 -4.71
CA ASN A 33 12.07 3.01 -3.98
C ASN A 33 12.53 1.55 -3.97
N GLN A 34 11.60 0.59 -3.91
CA GLN A 34 11.95 -0.82 -4.01
C GLN A 34 12.45 -1.19 -5.41
N LEU A 35 11.84 -0.66 -6.48
CA LEU A 35 12.30 -0.83 -7.85
C LEU A 35 13.70 -0.24 -8.09
N ARG A 36 14.00 0.91 -7.47
CA ARG A 36 15.34 1.54 -7.55
C ARG A 36 16.46 0.65 -6.99
N LYS A 37 16.18 -0.21 -6.01
CA LYS A 37 17.18 -1.18 -5.51
C LYS A 37 17.60 -2.20 -6.58
N HIS A 38 16.76 -2.38 -7.61
CA HIS A 38 17.03 -3.19 -8.79
C HIS A 38 17.45 -2.34 -9.99
N SER A 39 17.81 -1.06 -9.78
CA SER A 39 18.20 -0.10 -10.81
C SER A 39 17.10 0.31 -11.79
N TYR A 40 15.82 0.08 -11.46
CA TYR A 40 14.68 0.51 -12.27
C TYR A 40 14.12 1.85 -11.82
N VAL A 41 13.78 2.69 -12.81
CA VAL A 41 13.04 3.94 -12.62
C VAL A 41 11.59 3.68 -13.00
N ALA A 42 10.66 4.04 -12.13
CA ALA A 42 9.24 3.88 -12.38
C ALA A 42 8.51 5.22 -12.33
N GLU A 43 7.51 5.37 -13.19
CA GLU A 43 6.52 6.45 -13.08
C GLU A 43 5.66 6.22 -11.83
N ILE A 44 5.30 7.30 -11.15
CA ILE A 44 4.38 7.29 -10.00
C ILE A 44 3.31 8.36 -10.19
N PRO A 45 2.10 8.21 -9.61
CA PRO A 45 1.12 9.28 -9.54
C PRO A 45 1.66 10.52 -8.82
N ASP A 46 1.20 11.72 -9.22
CA ASP A 46 1.72 12.98 -8.67
C ASP A 46 1.38 13.19 -7.18
N LYS A 47 0.16 12.85 -6.76
CA LYS A 47 -0.36 13.17 -5.42
C LYS A 47 -1.14 12.04 -4.76
N GLU A 48 -1.77 11.18 -5.54
CA GLU A 48 -2.67 10.14 -5.04
C GLU A 48 -2.08 8.75 -5.30
N TYR A 49 -1.53 8.13 -4.26
CA TYR A 49 -0.88 6.80 -4.35
C TYR A 49 -1.92 5.68 -4.17
N SER A 50 -2.86 5.61 -5.11
CA SER A 50 -4.00 4.70 -5.14
C SER A 50 -4.22 4.12 -6.54
N SER A 51 -5.20 3.22 -6.67
CA SER A 51 -5.63 2.71 -7.99
C SER A 51 -6.14 3.83 -8.89
N GLU A 52 -6.88 4.78 -8.31
CA GLU A 52 -7.42 5.96 -8.98
C GLU A 52 -6.29 6.88 -9.46
N GLY A 53 -5.25 7.07 -8.63
CA GLY A 53 -4.06 7.83 -9.01
C GLY A 53 -3.32 7.20 -10.18
N ILE A 54 -3.18 5.87 -10.22
CA ILE A 54 -2.63 5.14 -11.38
C ILE A 54 -3.50 5.35 -12.62
N ILE A 55 -4.82 5.24 -12.51
CA ILE A 55 -5.75 5.46 -13.63
C ILE A 55 -5.59 6.90 -14.16
N ASN A 56 -5.50 7.90 -13.27
CA ASN A 56 -5.29 9.28 -13.64
C ASN A 56 -3.92 9.49 -14.35
N LEU A 57 -2.88 8.80 -13.93
CA LEU A 57 -1.57 8.82 -14.60
C LEU A 57 -1.67 8.22 -16.00
N LEU A 58 -2.34 7.06 -16.13
CA LEU A 58 -2.54 6.37 -17.41
C LEU A 58 -3.35 7.21 -18.39
N ASN A 59 -4.36 7.96 -17.93
CA ASN A 59 -5.19 8.83 -18.77
C ASN A 59 -4.43 10.05 -19.32
N LYS A 60 -3.32 10.44 -18.70
CA LYS A 60 -2.47 11.55 -19.17
C LYS A 60 -1.44 11.12 -20.22
N SER A 61 -1.34 9.83 -20.52
CA SER A 61 -0.31 9.27 -21.37
C SER A 61 -0.88 8.20 -22.29
N GLU A 62 -0.28 8.01 -23.45
CA GLU A 62 -0.67 6.93 -24.35
C GLU A 62 -0.34 5.57 -23.75
N ILE A 63 -1.33 4.67 -23.71
CA ILE A 63 -1.16 3.28 -23.31
C ILE A 63 -1.01 2.45 -24.57
N THR A 64 0.16 1.84 -24.75
CA THR A 64 0.43 0.96 -25.89
C THR A 64 0.71 -0.46 -25.44
N GLY A 65 0.28 -1.45 -26.25
CA GLY A 65 0.56 -2.87 -26.02
C GLY A 65 -0.18 -3.45 -24.83
N LYS A 66 0.36 -4.54 -24.28
CA LYS A 66 -0.20 -5.23 -23.11
C LYS A 66 0.23 -4.58 -21.80
N THR A 67 -0.60 -4.71 -20.78
CA THR A 67 -0.28 -4.32 -19.41
C THR A 67 -0.33 -5.53 -18.48
N LEU A 68 0.68 -5.67 -17.64
CA LEU A 68 0.71 -6.64 -16.54
C LEU A 68 0.62 -5.88 -15.21
N VAL A 69 -0.39 -6.21 -14.41
CA VAL A 69 -0.57 -5.69 -13.05
C VAL A 69 -0.06 -6.70 -12.04
N ILE A 70 1.00 -6.37 -11.30
CA ILE A 70 1.63 -7.23 -10.30
C ILE A 70 1.19 -6.79 -8.92
N LYS A 71 0.53 -7.71 -8.19
CA LYS A 71 -0.13 -7.42 -6.91
C LYS A 71 -0.02 -8.58 -5.93
N GLY A 72 -0.50 -8.40 -4.70
CA GLY A 72 -0.74 -9.50 -3.77
C GLY A 72 -2.09 -10.15 -4.02
N GLU A 73 -2.21 -11.43 -3.70
CA GLU A 73 -3.47 -12.16 -3.72
C GLU A 73 -4.55 -11.43 -2.88
N GLY A 74 -5.77 -11.35 -3.40
CA GLY A 74 -6.87 -10.57 -2.80
C GLY A 74 -6.69 -9.05 -2.87
N GLY A 75 -5.67 -8.54 -3.58
CA GLY A 75 -5.53 -7.12 -3.88
C GLY A 75 -6.62 -6.63 -4.85
N LEU A 76 -6.92 -5.32 -4.82
CA LEU A 76 -7.95 -4.73 -5.66
C LEU A 76 -7.62 -4.88 -7.15
N SER A 77 -8.64 -5.17 -7.98
CA SER A 77 -8.53 -5.30 -9.44
C SER A 77 -8.97 -4.04 -10.20
N ILE A 78 -9.15 -2.91 -9.51
CA ILE A 78 -9.67 -1.66 -10.08
C ILE A 78 -8.88 -1.22 -11.33
N ILE A 79 -7.55 -1.33 -11.32
CA ILE A 79 -6.70 -0.93 -12.46
C ILE A 79 -6.94 -1.84 -13.66
N SER A 80 -6.93 -3.16 -13.46
CA SER A 80 -7.13 -4.13 -14.53
C SER A 80 -8.56 -4.12 -15.06
N GLU A 81 -9.54 -3.93 -14.20
CA GLU A 81 -10.97 -3.76 -14.60
C GLU A 81 -11.12 -2.51 -15.46
N TYR A 82 -10.54 -1.37 -15.03
CA TYR A 82 -10.55 -0.14 -15.81
C TYR A 82 -9.91 -0.33 -17.19
N LEU A 83 -8.69 -0.87 -17.24
CA LEU A 83 -7.97 -1.07 -18.50
C LEU A 83 -8.70 -2.03 -19.46
N ASN A 84 -9.25 -3.13 -18.94
CA ASN A 84 -10.03 -4.07 -19.73
C ASN A 84 -11.33 -3.45 -20.25
N SER A 85 -12.02 -2.61 -19.45
CA SER A 85 -13.21 -1.88 -19.90
C SER A 85 -12.91 -0.88 -21.02
N ALA A 86 -11.71 -0.31 -21.01
CA ALA A 86 -11.19 0.57 -22.06
C ALA A 86 -10.55 -0.21 -23.26
N SER A 87 -10.75 -1.53 -23.33
CA SER A 87 -10.25 -2.42 -24.38
C SER A 87 -8.73 -2.57 -24.43
N PHE A 88 -8.00 -2.25 -23.36
CA PHE A 88 -6.57 -2.54 -23.25
C PHE A 88 -6.37 -3.97 -22.73
N LYS A 89 -5.49 -4.70 -23.41
CA LYS A 89 -5.17 -6.08 -23.02
C LYS A 89 -4.39 -6.10 -21.72
N THR A 90 -5.01 -6.56 -20.62
CA THR A 90 -4.45 -6.52 -19.29
C THR A 90 -4.52 -7.88 -18.62
N ASP A 91 -3.39 -8.32 -18.05
CA ASP A 91 -3.27 -9.52 -17.23
C ASP A 91 -2.92 -9.12 -15.78
N GLU A 92 -3.28 -9.95 -14.81
CA GLU A 92 -2.88 -9.81 -13.40
C GLU A 92 -1.94 -10.95 -12.99
N LEU A 93 -0.95 -10.62 -12.15
CA LEU A 93 -0.08 -11.58 -11.50
C LEU A 93 -0.10 -11.38 -10.00
N ASN A 94 -0.51 -12.40 -9.26
CA ASN A 94 -0.39 -12.44 -7.81
C ASN A 94 1.03 -12.90 -7.44
N ALA A 95 1.89 -11.96 -7.06
CA ALA A 95 3.30 -12.23 -6.73
C ALA A 95 3.47 -12.75 -5.29
N TYR A 96 2.50 -12.54 -4.40
CA TYR A 96 2.57 -12.99 -3.00
C TYR A 96 1.19 -13.14 -2.38
N THR A 97 1.13 -13.96 -1.33
CA THR A 97 -0.04 -14.12 -0.46
C THR A 97 0.27 -13.57 0.93
N ARG A 98 -0.71 -12.89 1.55
CA ARG A 98 -0.61 -12.43 2.94
C ARG A 98 -1.15 -13.50 3.87
N GLN A 99 -0.33 -13.90 4.85
CA GLN A 99 -0.74 -14.85 5.88
C GLN A 99 -0.77 -14.17 7.25
N LYS A 100 -1.73 -14.56 8.09
CA LYS A 100 -1.78 -14.17 9.49
C LYS A 100 -0.81 -15.05 10.27
N PHE A 101 -0.22 -14.50 11.32
CA PHE A 101 0.55 -15.31 12.26
C PHE A 101 -0.37 -16.29 13.02
N GLU A 102 0.16 -17.43 13.41
CA GLU A 102 -0.55 -18.40 14.26
C GLU A 102 -0.78 -17.84 15.68
N SER A 103 0.15 -17.03 16.18
CA SER A 103 0.08 -16.39 17.50
C SER A 103 0.64 -14.95 17.44
N TYR A 104 0.08 -14.08 18.26
CA TYR A 104 0.46 -12.66 18.40
C TYR A 104 1.00 -12.33 19.80
N GLY A 105 1.27 -13.34 20.65
CA GLY A 105 1.66 -13.15 22.06
C GLY A 105 2.90 -12.28 22.24
N ASP A 106 3.95 -12.52 21.46
CA ASP A 106 5.20 -11.74 21.56
C ASP A 106 5.04 -10.35 20.96
N ILE A 107 4.18 -10.21 19.94
CA ILE A 107 3.89 -8.91 19.30
C ILE A 107 3.12 -8.02 20.27
N LYS A 108 2.16 -8.56 21.05
CA LYS A 108 1.40 -7.79 22.05
C LYS A 108 2.28 -7.01 23.02
N LYS A 109 3.36 -7.62 23.49
CA LYS A 109 4.30 -6.99 24.41
C LYS A 109 4.98 -5.74 23.83
N GLN A 110 5.17 -5.70 22.51
CA GLN A 110 5.79 -4.56 21.84
C GLN A 110 4.88 -3.33 21.80
N PHE A 111 3.56 -3.51 21.93
CA PHE A 111 2.58 -2.42 21.92
C PHE A 111 2.34 -1.83 23.31
N SER A 112 2.69 -2.54 24.41
CA SER A 112 2.41 -2.07 25.78
C SER A 112 3.10 -0.74 26.13
N ASP A 113 4.24 -0.44 25.52
CA ASP A 113 5.03 0.77 25.77
C ASP A 113 4.88 1.82 24.63
N SER A 114 3.88 1.65 23.77
CA SER A 114 3.64 2.55 22.65
C SER A 114 2.65 3.65 23.00
N ASP A 115 2.87 4.87 22.52
CA ASP A 115 1.92 5.99 22.67
C ASP A 115 0.90 6.04 21.52
N PHE A 116 1.28 5.53 20.36
CA PHE A 116 0.44 5.51 19.17
C PHE A 116 0.77 4.34 18.23
N VAL A 117 -0.18 4.03 17.35
CA VAL A 117 -0.03 2.99 16.31
C VAL A 117 -0.32 3.60 14.95
N ILE A 118 0.55 3.36 13.97
CA ILE A 118 0.35 3.77 12.57
C ILE A 118 -0.08 2.55 11.75
N PHE A 119 -1.24 2.66 11.10
CA PHE A 119 -1.75 1.61 10.21
C PHE A 119 -1.49 1.95 8.76
N SER A 120 -0.82 1.03 8.06
CA SER A 120 -0.52 1.14 6.62
C SER A 120 -1.43 0.29 5.73
N SER A 121 -2.33 -0.51 6.31
CA SER A 121 -3.28 -1.34 5.55
C SER A 121 -4.52 -1.69 6.37
N ALA A 122 -5.64 -1.96 5.67
CA ALA A 122 -6.88 -2.44 6.30
C ALA A 122 -6.66 -3.77 7.04
N LEU A 123 -5.87 -4.68 6.49
CA LEU A 123 -5.56 -5.96 7.13
C LEU A 123 -4.81 -5.77 8.45
N SER A 124 -3.88 -4.81 8.55
CA SER A 124 -3.18 -4.53 9.80
C SER A 124 -4.12 -3.99 10.88
N VAL A 125 -5.12 -3.18 10.51
CA VAL A 125 -6.18 -2.72 11.43
C VAL A 125 -6.98 -3.91 11.96
N GLU A 126 -7.45 -4.79 11.08
CA GLU A 126 -8.21 -5.96 11.47
C GLU A 126 -7.43 -6.88 12.42
N ILE A 127 -6.17 -7.18 12.09
CA ILE A 127 -5.32 -8.03 12.92
C ILE A 127 -5.11 -7.39 14.29
N TYR A 128 -4.79 -6.09 14.31
CA TYR A 128 -4.55 -5.38 15.56
C TYR A 128 -5.76 -5.45 16.50
N PHE A 129 -6.93 -5.03 16.03
CA PHE A 129 -8.13 -4.98 16.89
C PHE A 129 -8.68 -6.36 17.25
N LYS A 130 -8.48 -7.39 16.42
CA LYS A 130 -8.93 -8.75 16.71
C LYS A 130 -8.00 -9.55 17.62
N HIS A 131 -6.69 -9.26 17.60
CA HIS A 131 -5.70 -10.16 18.20
C HIS A 131 -4.70 -9.47 19.14
N ILE A 132 -4.50 -8.15 19.03
CA ILE A 132 -3.43 -7.43 19.72
C ILE A 132 -4.00 -6.42 20.72
N HIS A 133 -4.97 -5.60 20.30
CA HIS A 133 -5.52 -4.48 21.08
C HIS A 133 -5.98 -4.89 22.47
N ASN A 134 -5.64 -4.05 23.45
CA ASN A 134 -6.15 -4.12 24.81
C ASN A 134 -6.93 -2.83 25.11
N ASP A 135 -8.20 -2.95 25.49
CA ASP A 135 -9.09 -1.80 25.76
C ASP A 135 -8.65 -0.93 26.94
N GLN A 136 -7.71 -1.38 27.75
CA GLN A 136 -7.13 -0.60 28.86
C GLN A 136 -6.04 0.38 28.40
N GLU A 137 -5.59 0.30 27.16
CA GLU A 137 -4.53 1.15 26.62
C GLU A 137 -5.11 2.44 26.04
N THR A 138 -4.48 3.59 26.36
CA THR A 138 -4.82 4.92 25.84
C THR A 138 -4.06 5.27 24.58
N LEU A 139 -4.00 4.33 23.64
CA LEU A 139 -3.24 4.49 22.39
C LEU A 139 -3.98 5.42 21.41
N LYS A 140 -3.21 6.27 20.75
CA LYS A 140 -3.69 7.06 19.60
C LYS A 140 -3.47 6.28 18.31
N PHE A 141 -4.39 6.42 17.36
CA PHE A 141 -4.31 5.71 16.08
C PHE A 141 -4.11 6.68 14.93
N LEU A 142 -3.16 6.35 14.06
CA LEU A 142 -2.84 7.09 12.84
C LEU A 142 -2.99 6.16 11.64
N ALA A 143 -3.34 6.72 10.50
CA ALA A 143 -3.54 5.98 9.25
C ALA A 143 -2.86 6.68 8.08
N VAL A 144 -2.39 5.93 7.10
CA VAL A 144 -1.74 6.48 5.91
C VAL A 144 -2.75 6.85 4.81
N SER A 145 -4.06 6.68 5.04
CA SER A 145 -5.11 7.09 4.10
C SER A 145 -6.49 7.11 4.77
N GLU A 146 -7.44 7.87 4.20
CA GLU A 146 -8.84 7.94 4.65
C GLU A 146 -9.53 6.56 4.63
N ARG A 147 -9.25 5.72 3.63
CA ARG A 147 -9.78 4.36 3.57
C ARG A 147 -9.42 3.53 4.82
N ILE A 148 -8.23 3.72 5.37
CA ILE A 148 -7.80 3.01 6.59
C ILE A 148 -8.48 3.63 7.82
N VAL A 149 -8.67 4.95 7.86
CA VAL A 149 -9.47 5.64 8.89
C VAL A 149 -10.87 5.03 8.98
N ASP A 150 -11.54 4.81 7.84
CA ASP A 150 -12.88 4.23 7.83
C ASP A 150 -12.91 2.80 8.39
N VAL A 151 -11.87 2.01 8.14
CA VAL A 151 -11.73 0.67 8.76
C VAL A 151 -11.53 0.80 10.27
N ILE A 152 -10.72 1.74 10.76
CA ILE A 152 -10.53 1.98 12.21
C ILE A 152 -11.84 2.42 12.87
N LYS A 153 -12.61 3.30 12.23
CA LYS A 153 -13.95 3.72 12.70
C LYS A 153 -14.92 2.55 12.88
N SER A 154 -14.83 1.50 12.06
CA SER A 154 -15.66 0.30 12.22
C SER A 154 -15.43 -0.42 13.55
N TYR A 155 -14.27 -0.23 14.18
CA TYR A 155 -13.92 -0.70 15.52
C TYR A 155 -14.24 0.32 16.62
N LYS A 156 -15.02 1.38 16.32
CA LYS A 156 -15.42 2.45 17.24
C LYS A 156 -14.21 3.20 17.84
N ARG A 157 -13.17 3.39 17.04
CA ARG A 157 -11.97 4.15 17.42
C ARG A 157 -11.78 5.34 16.47
N GLU A 158 -11.23 6.42 17.03
CA GLU A 158 -10.84 7.60 16.26
C GLU A 158 -9.41 7.47 15.76
N SER A 159 -9.13 8.07 14.61
CA SER A 159 -7.80 8.14 14.05
C SER A 159 -7.67 9.35 13.14
N LYS A 160 -6.43 9.77 12.88
CA LYS A 160 -6.12 10.85 11.95
C LYS A 160 -5.23 10.32 10.82
N VAL A 161 -5.36 10.91 9.62
CA VAL A 161 -4.46 10.61 8.50
C VAL A 161 -3.13 11.35 8.70
N ILE A 162 -2.03 10.70 8.34
CA ILE A 162 -0.70 11.32 8.28
C ILE A 162 -0.10 11.18 6.88
N ASP A 163 0.72 12.13 6.48
CA ASP A 163 1.61 11.97 5.33
C ASP A 163 2.80 11.10 5.70
N TYR A 164 2.61 9.77 5.59
CA TYR A 164 3.65 8.79 5.91
C TYR A 164 4.91 8.93 5.03
N PHE A 165 4.79 9.57 3.87
CA PHE A 165 5.90 9.79 2.94
C PHE A 165 6.50 11.20 3.05
N SER A 166 6.09 11.98 4.06
CA SER A 166 6.69 13.27 4.38
C SER A 166 8.21 13.14 4.60
N ASN A 167 8.96 14.12 4.13
CA ASN A 167 10.41 14.20 4.37
C ASN A 167 10.75 14.37 5.85
N ASP A 168 9.81 14.86 6.65
CA ASP A 168 9.93 14.99 8.12
C ASP A 168 8.75 14.30 8.81
N LEU A 169 8.72 12.96 8.74
CA LEU A 169 7.67 12.13 9.32
C LEU A 169 7.53 12.34 10.84
N VAL A 170 8.65 12.62 11.54
CA VAL A 170 8.59 12.83 13.00
C VAL A 170 7.82 14.09 13.35
N ASN A 171 8.02 15.16 12.61
CA ASN A 171 7.26 16.41 12.80
C ASN A 171 5.80 16.25 12.39
N GLU A 172 5.54 15.55 11.28
CA GLU A 172 4.18 15.20 10.85
C GLU A 172 3.39 14.46 11.93
N ILE A 173 3.99 13.44 12.54
CA ILE A 173 3.38 12.70 13.65
C ILE A 173 3.11 13.63 14.86
N LYS A 174 4.07 14.45 15.25
CA LYS A 174 3.91 15.38 16.37
C LYS A 174 2.75 16.34 16.15
N LEU A 175 2.69 16.97 14.97
CA LEU A 175 1.61 17.91 14.62
C LEU A 175 0.23 17.24 14.57
N THR A 176 0.18 15.99 14.14
CA THR A 176 -1.07 15.25 14.04
C THR A 176 -1.59 14.77 15.39
N LEU A 177 -0.68 14.50 16.35
CA LEU A 177 -1.03 14.00 17.70
C LEU A 177 -1.36 15.13 18.70
N THR A 178 -1.00 16.37 18.40
CA THR A 178 -1.44 17.57 19.13
C THR A 178 -2.85 17.96 18.73
#